data_1e335b9b2c19e332578af85842dd2199
#
_entry.id   1e335b9b2c19e332578af85842dd2199
#
_cell.length_a   1.000
_cell.length_b   1.000
_cell.length_c   1.000
_cell.angle_alpha   90.00
_cell.angle_beta   90.00
_cell.angle_gamma   90.00
#
_symmetry.space_group_name_H-M   'P 1'
#
loop_
_entity.id
_entity.type
_entity.pdbx_description
1 polymer ?
#
loop_
_entity_poly.entity_id
_entity_poly.type
_entity_poly.pdbx_seq_one_letter_code
_entity_poly.pdbx_strand_id
1 'polypeptide(L)'
;NGDMLGKDQPVILQLLEIPDEKAQKALTGVMMEIDDCAFPLLAGMTAHSDPMTAFKDIDYAVLVGARPRGPGMERKDLLSANAQIFTAQGKALNAVAKRTVKTLVVGNPANTNAYIAMKSAPDLPAKNFTAMLRLDHNRALSQLAAKTGKAVADIEKLIVWGNHSPTMYPDYRFATIGGQGVKQMINDEEWNKNTFLP
;
A
#
# COMPACT_ATOMS: atom_id res chain seq x y z
N ASN A 1 -2.80 -17.10 3.97
CA ASN A 1 -2.61 -17.44 5.39
C ASN A 1 -3.63 -16.76 6.32
N GLY A 2 -4.45 -15.82 5.82
CA GLY A 2 -5.46 -15.13 6.61
C GLY A 2 -4.98 -13.91 7.39
N ASP A 3 -3.76 -13.45 7.16
CA ASP A 3 -3.20 -12.31 7.89
C ASP A 3 -3.93 -10.99 7.61
N MET A 4 -4.49 -10.83 6.41
CA MET A 4 -5.21 -9.61 6.02
C MET A 4 -6.71 -9.65 6.32
N LEU A 5 -7.38 -10.77 6.05
CA LEU A 5 -8.85 -10.86 6.07
C LEU A 5 -9.40 -11.82 7.14
N GLY A 6 -8.53 -12.47 7.89
CA GLY A 6 -8.90 -13.48 8.90
C GLY A 6 -8.64 -14.90 8.43
N LYS A 7 -8.46 -15.79 9.40
CA LYS A 7 -8.05 -17.18 9.16
C LYS A 7 -9.14 -18.06 8.55
N ASP A 8 -10.38 -17.59 8.56
CA ASP A 8 -11.56 -18.33 8.09
C ASP A 8 -12.14 -17.73 6.80
N GLN A 9 -11.45 -16.75 6.17
CA GLN A 9 -11.93 -16.09 4.97
C GLN A 9 -11.22 -16.62 3.71
N PRO A 10 -11.88 -17.47 2.90
CA PRO A 10 -11.37 -17.85 1.59
C PRO A 10 -11.30 -16.64 0.65
N VAL A 11 -10.30 -16.63 -0.23
CA VAL A 11 -10.07 -15.54 -1.19
C VAL A 11 -9.93 -16.07 -2.62
N ILE A 12 -10.41 -15.29 -3.57
CA ILE A 12 -10.16 -15.47 -5.00
C ILE A 12 -9.26 -14.31 -5.44
N LEU A 13 -8.13 -14.61 -6.05
CA LEU A 13 -7.21 -13.62 -6.60
C LEU A 13 -7.53 -13.35 -8.06
N GLN A 14 -7.81 -12.09 -8.39
CA GLN A 14 -7.92 -11.60 -9.77
C GLN A 14 -6.67 -10.77 -10.06
N LEU A 15 -5.73 -11.35 -10.82
CA LEU A 15 -4.41 -10.79 -11.06
C LEU A 15 -4.42 -10.02 -12.39
N LEU A 16 -4.07 -8.74 -12.33
CA LEU A 16 -4.04 -7.84 -13.49
C LEU A 16 -2.60 -7.53 -13.88
N GLU A 17 -2.26 -7.79 -15.13
CA GLU A 17 -0.99 -7.40 -15.73
C GLU A 17 -1.23 -6.77 -17.12
N ILE A 18 -0.28 -6.01 -17.64
CA ILE A 18 -0.38 -5.37 -18.96
C ILE A 18 -0.53 -6.43 -20.07
N PRO A 19 -1.18 -6.09 -21.22
CA PRO A 19 -1.38 -7.02 -22.34
C PRO A 19 -0.10 -7.18 -23.19
N ASP A 20 1.01 -7.48 -22.54
CA ASP A 20 2.31 -7.78 -23.11
C ASP A 20 2.60 -9.28 -22.93
N GLU A 21 3.04 -9.97 -23.95
CA GLU A 21 3.25 -11.42 -23.92
C GLU A 21 4.24 -11.86 -22.84
N LYS A 22 5.35 -11.11 -22.69
CA LYS A 22 6.37 -11.40 -21.67
C LYS A 22 5.82 -11.18 -20.26
N ALA A 23 5.05 -10.10 -20.05
CA ALA A 23 4.42 -9.79 -18.76
C ALA A 23 3.37 -10.83 -18.40
N GLN A 24 2.52 -11.25 -19.34
CA GLN A 24 1.52 -12.30 -19.12
C GLN A 24 2.16 -13.66 -18.84
N LYS A 25 3.28 -13.98 -19.51
CA LYS A 25 4.06 -15.20 -19.21
C LYS A 25 4.66 -15.14 -17.80
N ALA A 26 5.19 -13.99 -17.38
CA ALA A 26 5.69 -13.82 -16.03
C ALA A 26 4.55 -13.96 -14.98
N LEU A 27 3.37 -13.41 -15.25
CA LEU A 27 2.20 -13.59 -14.40
C LEU A 27 1.82 -15.07 -14.25
N THR A 28 1.86 -15.84 -15.34
CA THR A 28 1.62 -17.28 -15.28
C THR A 28 2.61 -17.98 -14.35
N GLY A 29 3.90 -17.61 -14.41
CA GLY A 29 4.93 -18.13 -13.50
C GLY A 29 4.62 -17.82 -12.03
N VAL A 30 4.21 -16.57 -11.74
CA VAL A 30 3.80 -16.16 -10.37
C VAL A 30 2.60 -16.98 -9.89
N MET A 31 1.62 -17.25 -10.76
CA MET A 31 0.48 -18.10 -10.39
C MET A 31 0.90 -19.51 -10.04
N MET A 32 1.85 -20.10 -10.79
CA MET A 32 2.41 -21.42 -10.47
C MET A 32 3.12 -21.42 -9.10
N GLU A 33 3.91 -20.39 -8.80
CA GLU A 33 4.56 -20.24 -7.49
C GLU A 33 3.53 -20.12 -6.35
N ILE A 34 2.42 -19.42 -6.58
CA ILE A 34 1.34 -19.30 -5.58
C ILE A 34 0.63 -20.66 -5.39
N ASP A 35 0.42 -21.43 -6.46
CA ASP A 35 -0.15 -22.78 -6.39
C ASP A 35 0.78 -23.71 -5.59
N ASP A 36 2.08 -23.65 -5.84
CA ASP A 36 3.09 -24.44 -5.11
C ASP A 36 3.12 -24.11 -3.60
N CYS A 37 2.74 -22.89 -3.22
CA CYS A 37 2.61 -22.51 -1.80
C CYS A 37 1.44 -23.20 -1.09
N ALA A 38 0.48 -23.76 -1.81
CA ALA A 38 -0.68 -24.48 -1.29
C ALA A 38 -1.42 -23.73 -0.16
N PHE A 39 -1.65 -22.44 -0.36
CA PHE A 39 -2.32 -21.61 0.65
C PHE A 39 -3.75 -22.10 0.95
N PRO A 40 -4.07 -22.44 2.21
CA PRO A 40 -5.35 -23.08 2.54
C PRO A 40 -6.59 -22.21 2.31
N LEU A 41 -6.42 -20.89 2.22
CA LEU A 41 -7.52 -19.95 1.99
C LEU A 41 -7.61 -19.49 0.53
N LEU A 42 -6.75 -19.97 -0.36
CA LEU A 42 -6.83 -19.65 -1.78
C LEU A 42 -7.92 -20.49 -2.44
N ALA A 43 -9.05 -19.88 -2.75
CA ALA A 43 -10.18 -20.54 -3.39
C ALA A 43 -10.14 -20.51 -4.93
N GLY A 44 -9.27 -19.68 -5.50
CA GLY A 44 -9.07 -19.60 -6.94
C GLY A 44 -8.20 -18.43 -7.35
N MET A 45 -7.67 -18.50 -8.60
CA MET A 45 -6.91 -17.42 -9.23
C MET A 45 -7.34 -17.26 -10.69
N THR A 46 -7.35 -16.02 -11.16
CA THR A 46 -7.57 -15.69 -12.58
C THR A 46 -6.59 -14.61 -13.03
N ALA A 47 -6.09 -14.74 -14.26
CA ALA A 47 -5.23 -13.74 -14.89
C ALA A 47 -6.06 -12.86 -15.84
N HIS A 48 -5.78 -11.57 -15.84
CA HIS A 48 -6.47 -10.58 -16.65
C HIS A 48 -5.48 -9.60 -17.27
N SER A 49 -5.81 -9.07 -18.44
CA SER A 49 -5.08 -7.97 -19.10
C SER A 49 -5.91 -6.69 -19.22
N ASP A 50 -7.18 -6.75 -18.83
CA ASP A 50 -8.12 -5.63 -18.85
C ASP A 50 -8.64 -5.34 -17.44
N PRO A 51 -8.48 -4.09 -16.95
CA PRO A 51 -8.99 -3.68 -15.64
C PRO A 51 -10.50 -3.88 -15.46
N MET A 52 -11.27 -3.79 -16.54
CA MET A 52 -12.74 -3.97 -16.47
C MET A 52 -13.12 -5.41 -16.09
N THR A 53 -12.34 -6.38 -16.53
CA THR A 53 -12.55 -7.79 -16.16
C THR A 53 -11.91 -8.12 -14.82
N ALA A 54 -10.70 -7.58 -14.57
CA ALA A 54 -9.98 -7.84 -13.33
C ALA A 54 -10.65 -7.27 -12.09
N PHE A 55 -11.34 -6.13 -12.21
CA PHE A 55 -11.96 -5.45 -11.07
C PHE A 55 -13.45 -5.75 -10.91
N LYS A 56 -13.99 -6.65 -11.74
CA LYS A 56 -15.39 -7.02 -11.64
C LYS A 56 -15.71 -7.66 -10.29
N ASP A 57 -16.68 -7.07 -9.59
CA ASP A 57 -17.24 -7.57 -8.33
C ASP A 57 -16.24 -7.78 -7.17
N ILE A 58 -15.04 -7.14 -7.22
CA ILE A 58 -14.03 -7.27 -6.17
C ILE A 58 -14.42 -6.54 -4.88
N ASP A 59 -13.94 -7.07 -3.75
CA ASP A 59 -14.06 -6.48 -2.41
C ASP A 59 -12.82 -5.65 -2.03
N TYR A 60 -11.66 -6.03 -2.54
CA TYR A 60 -10.37 -5.39 -2.25
C TYR A 60 -9.56 -5.23 -3.53
N ALA A 61 -8.95 -4.07 -3.70
CA ALA A 61 -8.00 -3.78 -4.76
C ALA A 61 -6.65 -3.38 -4.17
N VAL A 62 -5.56 -4.04 -4.59
CA VAL A 62 -4.20 -3.66 -4.24
C VAL A 62 -3.49 -3.22 -5.51
N LEU A 63 -3.29 -1.92 -5.69
CA LEU A 63 -2.72 -1.31 -6.88
C LEU A 63 -1.21 -1.13 -6.70
N VAL A 64 -0.45 -2.16 -7.06
CA VAL A 64 1.01 -2.23 -6.90
C VAL A 64 1.74 -1.67 -8.11
N GLY A 65 1.24 -1.97 -9.31
CA GLY A 65 1.88 -1.62 -10.58
C GLY A 65 1.96 -0.11 -10.79
N ALA A 66 3.18 0.38 -10.98
CA ALA A 66 3.46 1.75 -11.39
C ALA A 66 4.69 1.75 -12.29
N ARG A 67 4.79 2.73 -13.20
CA ARG A 67 5.96 2.86 -14.04
C ARG A 67 7.15 3.33 -13.19
N PRO A 68 8.27 2.59 -13.14
CA PRO A 68 9.45 3.02 -12.42
C PRO A 68 10.13 4.20 -13.14
N ARG A 69 10.90 4.98 -12.38
CA ARG A 69 11.70 6.06 -12.96
C ARG A 69 12.86 5.48 -13.76
N GLY A 70 12.88 5.75 -15.06
CA GLY A 70 14.01 5.39 -15.93
C GLY A 70 15.12 6.45 -15.93
N PRO A 71 16.34 6.09 -16.38
CA PRO A 71 17.42 7.05 -16.59
C PRO A 71 16.98 8.20 -17.52
N GLY A 72 17.27 9.43 -17.13
CA GLY A 72 16.93 10.63 -17.92
C GLY A 72 15.45 11.03 -17.89
N MET A 73 14.56 10.31 -17.21
CA MET A 73 13.16 10.66 -17.12
C MET A 73 12.94 11.81 -16.12
N GLU A 74 12.28 12.88 -16.57
CA GLU A 74 11.87 13.94 -15.67
C GLU A 74 10.74 13.50 -14.74
N ARG A 75 10.65 14.16 -13.57
CA ARG A 75 9.61 13.83 -12.56
C ARG A 75 8.19 14.03 -13.11
N LYS A 76 7.98 15.03 -13.97
CA LYS A 76 6.68 15.31 -14.57
C LYS A 76 6.24 14.21 -15.56
N ASP A 77 7.18 13.63 -16.31
CA ASP A 77 6.89 12.59 -17.29
C ASP A 77 6.50 11.29 -16.60
N LEU A 78 7.21 10.95 -15.52
CA LEU A 78 6.86 9.83 -14.65
C LEU A 78 5.47 10.01 -14.03
N LEU A 79 5.18 11.24 -13.54
CA LEU A 79 3.88 11.55 -12.96
C LEU A 79 2.75 11.42 -14.00
N SER A 80 2.97 11.92 -15.21
CA SER A 80 1.98 11.83 -16.31
C SER A 80 1.71 10.39 -16.71
N ALA A 81 2.76 9.56 -16.84
CA ALA A 81 2.62 8.15 -17.19
C ALA A 81 1.86 7.36 -16.11
N ASN A 82 2.19 7.58 -14.85
CA ASN A 82 1.48 6.94 -13.74
C ASN A 82 0.05 7.47 -13.61
N ALA A 83 -0.20 8.75 -13.84
CA ALA A 83 -1.54 9.32 -13.83
C ALA A 83 -2.48 8.63 -14.81
N GLN A 84 -2.02 8.26 -16.01
CA GLN A 84 -2.82 7.51 -16.99
C GLN A 84 -3.20 6.13 -16.46
N ILE A 85 -2.25 5.40 -15.86
CA ILE A 85 -2.48 4.07 -15.28
C ILE A 85 -3.56 4.16 -14.20
N PHE A 86 -3.38 5.03 -13.19
CA PHE A 86 -4.29 5.13 -12.06
C PHE A 86 -5.64 5.77 -12.41
N THR A 87 -5.69 6.61 -13.46
CA THR A 87 -6.96 7.10 -14.03
C THR A 87 -7.75 5.95 -14.65
N ALA A 88 -7.12 5.10 -15.46
CA ALA A 88 -7.79 3.95 -16.07
C ALA A 88 -8.28 2.96 -15.01
N GLN A 89 -7.44 2.63 -14.03
CA GLN A 89 -7.80 1.74 -12.92
C GLN A 89 -8.93 2.34 -12.06
N GLY A 90 -8.88 3.63 -11.74
CA GLY A 90 -9.93 4.32 -10.99
C GLY A 90 -11.28 4.27 -11.72
N LYS A 91 -11.29 4.53 -13.03
CA LYS A 91 -12.51 4.42 -13.86
C LYS A 91 -13.08 3.01 -13.89
N ALA A 92 -12.21 1.99 -14.02
CA ALA A 92 -12.64 0.60 -14.00
C ALA A 92 -13.20 0.20 -12.62
N LEU A 93 -12.54 0.57 -11.52
CA LEU A 93 -13.07 0.38 -10.16
C LEU A 93 -14.45 1.01 -10.01
N ASN A 94 -14.63 2.24 -10.50
CA ASN A 94 -15.91 2.94 -10.46
C ASN A 94 -17.03 2.20 -11.21
N ALA A 95 -16.69 1.60 -12.34
CA ALA A 95 -17.65 0.97 -13.24
C ALA A 95 -18.08 -0.42 -12.78
N VAL A 96 -17.14 -1.25 -12.28
CA VAL A 96 -17.39 -2.70 -12.13
C VAL A 96 -17.08 -3.28 -10.75
N ALA A 97 -16.38 -2.57 -9.87
CA ALA A 97 -16.13 -3.04 -8.51
C ALA A 97 -17.37 -2.88 -7.61
N LYS A 98 -17.41 -3.64 -6.52
CA LYS A 98 -18.42 -3.43 -5.48
C LYS A 98 -18.34 -2.01 -4.90
N ARG A 99 -19.45 -1.41 -4.55
CA ARG A 99 -19.49 -0.05 -3.96
C ARG A 99 -18.77 0.04 -2.61
N THR A 100 -18.57 -1.09 -1.95
CA THR A 100 -17.83 -1.23 -0.68
C THR A 100 -16.36 -1.53 -0.86
N VAL A 101 -15.86 -1.64 -2.11
CA VAL A 101 -14.46 -1.98 -2.40
C VAL A 101 -13.49 -1.14 -1.59
N LYS A 102 -12.45 -1.78 -1.04
CA LYS A 102 -11.34 -1.09 -0.37
C LYS A 102 -10.13 -1.12 -1.27
N THR A 103 -9.61 0.05 -1.58
CA THR A 103 -8.48 0.22 -2.49
C THR A 103 -7.24 0.67 -1.72
N LEU A 104 -6.17 -0.12 -1.81
CA LEU A 104 -4.84 0.21 -1.29
C LEU A 104 -3.91 0.50 -2.46
N VAL A 105 -3.39 1.70 -2.54
CA VAL A 105 -2.40 2.09 -3.55
C VAL A 105 -1.00 1.98 -2.97
N VAL A 106 -0.18 1.15 -3.61
CA VAL A 106 1.21 0.86 -3.25
C VAL A 106 2.18 1.51 -4.23
N GLY A 107 1.81 1.54 -5.52
CA GLY A 107 2.63 2.10 -6.59
C GLY A 107 2.99 3.56 -6.38
N ASN A 108 4.30 3.88 -6.44
CA ASN A 108 4.80 5.24 -6.19
C ASN A 108 4.63 6.18 -7.39
N PRO A 109 4.35 7.47 -7.10
CA PRO A 109 4.12 8.12 -5.80
C PRO A 109 2.75 7.79 -5.21
N ALA A 110 2.71 7.00 -4.16
CA ALA A 110 1.51 6.33 -3.65
C ALA A 110 0.37 7.31 -3.30
N ASN A 111 0.66 8.41 -2.60
CA ASN A 111 -0.35 9.40 -2.22
C ASN A 111 -0.98 10.07 -3.44
N THR A 112 -0.16 10.49 -4.43
CA THR A 112 -0.64 11.12 -5.66
C THR A 112 -1.47 10.15 -6.49
N ASN A 113 -0.99 8.91 -6.64
CA ASN A 113 -1.66 7.87 -7.40
C ASN A 113 -3.00 7.48 -6.75
N ALA A 114 -3.05 7.38 -5.42
CA ALA A 114 -4.30 7.15 -4.70
C ALA A 114 -5.31 8.28 -4.90
N TYR A 115 -4.86 9.52 -4.89
CA TYR A 115 -5.70 10.68 -5.15
C TYR A 115 -6.25 10.67 -6.59
N ILE A 116 -5.41 10.34 -7.58
CA ILE A 116 -5.81 10.23 -8.98
C ILE A 116 -6.86 9.13 -9.17
N ALA A 117 -6.61 7.93 -8.61
CA ALA A 117 -7.56 6.82 -8.67
C ALA A 117 -8.91 7.19 -8.04
N MET A 118 -8.88 7.80 -6.84
CA MET A 118 -10.06 8.29 -6.14
C MET A 118 -10.86 9.30 -6.96
N LYS A 119 -10.18 10.32 -7.54
CA LYS A 119 -10.83 11.33 -8.39
C LYS A 119 -11.39 10.76 -9.69
N SER A 120 -10.86 9.65 -10.16
CA SER A 120 -11.32 8.94 -11.35
C SER A 120 -12.48 7.97 -11.07
N ALA A 121 -12.86 7.82 -9.79
CA ALA A 121 -13.96 6.96 -9.33
C ALA A 121 -15.00 7.77 -8.54
N PRO A 122 -15.73 8.69 -9.17
CA PRO A 122 -16.59 9.66 -8.48
C PRO A 122 -17.77 9.03 -7.71
N ASP A 123 -18.21 7.84 -8.10
CA ASP A 123 -19.34 7.16 -7.45
C ASP A 123 -18.91 6.27 -6.27
N LEU A 124 -17.61 6.12 -6.04
CA LEU A 124 -17.08 5.41 -4.89
C LEU A 124 -16.75 6.39 -3.75
N PRO A 125 -17.04 6.03 -2.50
CA PRO A 125 -16.70 6.87 -1.36
C PRO A 125 -15.18 7.13 -1.26
N ALA A 126 -14.76 8.38 -1.08
CA ALA A 126 -13.34 8.76 -0.97
C ALA A 126 -12.58 7.95 0.10
N LYS A 127 -13.24 7.62 1.22
CA LYS A 127 -12.69 6.79 2.30
C LYS A 127 -12.33 5.36 1.91
N ASN A 128 -12.75 4.91 0.73
CA ASN A 128 -12.41 3.58 0.20
C ASN A 128 -11.02 3.56 -0.43
N PHE A 129 -10.38 4.71 -0.62
CA PHE A 129 -9.04 4.82 -1.22
C PHE A 129 -8.00 5.17 -0.15
N THR A 130 -6.94 4.39 -0.09
CA THR A 130 -5.83 4.56 0.84
C THR A 130 -4.49 4.43 0.10
N ALA A 131 -3.46 5.12 0.59
CA ALA A 131 -2.09 4.96 0.15
C ALA A 131 -1.28 4.23 1.23
N MET A 132 -0.37 3.36 0.82
CA MET A 132 0.43 2.56 1.75
C MET A 132 1.67 3.32 2.23
N LEU A 133 1.73 3.57 3.53
CA LEU A 133 2.88 4.12 4.26
C LEU A 133 3.31 3.19 5.42
N ARG A 134 2.89 1.94 5.37
CA ARG A 134 3.10 0.98 6.46
C ARG A 134 4.58 0.71 6.74
N LEU A 135 5.41 0.69 5.70
CA LEU A 135 6.84 0.43 5.88
C LEU A 135 7.53 1.55 6.66
N ASP A 136 7.18 2.80 6.38
CA ASP A 136 7.71 3.96 7.09
C ASP A 136 7.28 3.96 8.56
N HIS A 137 6.01 3.65 8.81
CA HIS A 137 5.49 3.47 10.16
C HIS A 137 6.21 2.33 10.92
N ASN A 138 6.46 1.20 10.27
CA ASN A 138 7.18 0.07 10.86
C ASN A 138 8.64 0.42 11.17
N ARG A 139 9.30 1.19 10.29
CA ARG A 139 10.66 1.69 10.55
C ARG A 139 10.71 2.59 11.77
N ALA A 140 9.76 3.52 11.88
CA ALA A 140 9.66 4.39 13.04
C ALA A 140 9.40 3.60 14.34
N LEU A 141 8.49 2.61 14.31
CA LEU A 141 8.27 1.69 15.45
C LEU A 141 9.56 0.96 15.85
N SER A 142 10.28 0.41 14.87
CA SER A 142 11.53 -0.32 15.12
C SER A 142 12.61 0.56 15.75
N GLN A 143 12.76 1.81 15.29
CA GLN A 143 13.70 2.76 15.88
C GLN A 143 13.33 3.14 17.33
N LEU A 144 12.02 3.37 17.60
CA LEU A 144 11.56 3.64 18.95
C LEU A 144 11.77 2.44 19.89
N ALA A 145 11.49 1.23 19.41
CA ALA A 145 11.73 -0.01 20.15
C ALA A 145 13.20 -0.16 20.52
N ALA A 146 14.11 0.02 19.56
CA ALA A 146 15.55 -0.03 19.79
C ALA A 146 16.04 1.05 20.78
N LYS A 147 15.55 2.29 20.65
CA LYS A 147 15.94 3.41 21.53
C LYS A 147 15.45 3.23 22.96
N THR A 148 14.25 2.67 23.15
CA THR A 148 13.65 2.46 24.47
C THR A 148 13.97 1.12 25.11
N GLY A 149 14.52 0.17 24.34
CA GLY A 149 14.75 -1.21 24.78
C GLY A 149 13.43 -1.99 25.02
N LYS A 150 12.33 -1.59 24.38
CA LYS A 150 11.00 -2.19 24.52
C LYS A 150 10.59 -2.95 23.26
N ALA A 151 9.62 -3.83 23.37
CA ALA A 151 9.10 -4.53 22.20
C ALA A 151 8.28 -3.61 21.30
N VAL A 152 8.35 -3.83 19.97
CA VAL A 152 7.53 -3.09 18.99
C VAL A 152 6.04 -3.20 19.31
N ALA A 153 5.59 -4.35 19.80
CA ALA A 153 4.20 -4.60 20.18
C ALA A 153 3.69 -3.75 21.35
N ASP A 154 4.60 -3.22 22.16
CA ASP A 154 4.25 -2.38 23.32
C ASP A 154 4.04 -0.91 22.96
N ILE A 155 4.43 -0.51 21.73
CA ILE A 155 4.36 0.88 21.27
C ILE A 155 3.02 1.15 20.64
N GLU A 156 2.24 2.02 21.27
CA GLU A 156 0.94 2.44 20.81
C GLU A 156 0.93 3.89 20.33
N LYS A 157 -0.05 4.25 19.50
CA LYS A 157 -0.36 5.63 19.08
C LYS A 157 0.75 6.38 18.36
N LEU A 158 1.69 5.67 17.73
CA LEU A 158 2.62 6.29 16.79
C LEU A 158 1.87 6.67 15.51
N ILE A 159 2.10 7.88 15.03
CA ILE A 159 1.50 8.38 13.78
C ILE A 159 2.62 8.85 12.85
N VAL A 160 2.47 8.59 11.56
CA VAL A 160 3.34 9.14 10.52
C VAL A 160 2.52 10.07 9.64
N TRP A 161 2.89 11.34 9.61
CA TRP A 161 2.21 12.39 8.86
C TRP A 161 2.89 12.67 7.53
N GLY A 162 2.11 13.09 6.54
CA GLY A 162 2.61 13.62 5.27
C GLY A 162 2.71 12.58 4.16
N ASN A 163 3.36 12.98 3.07
CA ASN A 163 3.58 12.14 1.90
C ASN A 163 4.75 11.18 2.12
N HIS A 164 4.77 10.07 1.36
CA HIS A 164 5.93 9.20 1.27
C HIS A 164 7.10 9.93 0.56
N SER A 165 7.81 10.77 1.29
CA SER A 165 8.91 11.64 0.84
C SER A 165 9.78 12.05 2.03
N PRO A 166 10.94 12.69 1.82
CA PRO A 166 11.80 13.22 2.91
C PRO A 166 11.13 14.26 3.81
N THR A 167 9.93 14.74 3.48
CA THR A 167 9.13 15.66 4.31
C THR A 167 8.13 14.95 5.21
N MET A 168 8.13 13.64 5.21
CA MET A 168 7.32 12.83 6.11
C MET A 168 7.76 13.05 7.56
N TYR A 169 6.80 13.08 8.48
CA TYR A 169 7.05 13.32 9.89
C TYR A 169 6.54 12.18 10.77
N PRO A 170 7.43 11.31 11.28
CA PRO A 170 7.08 10.32 12.28
C PRO A 170 6.87 10.99 13.64
N ASP A 171 5.63 10.99 14.09
CA ASP A 171 5.20 11.72 15.29
C ASP A 171 5.01 10.77 16.48
N TYR A 172 5.98 10.75 17.37
CA TYR A 172 5.91 9.95 18.60
C TYR A 172 5.51 10.76 19.86
N ARG A 173 5.10 12.03 19.68
CA ARG A 173 4.74 12.89 20.82
C ARG A 173 3.59 12.32 21.66
N PHE A 174 2.69 11.59 21.01
CA PHE A 174 1.52 10.95 21.62
C PHE A 174 1.68 9.43 21.77
N ALA A 175 2.81 8.88 21.31
CA ALA A 175 3.08 7.46 21.45
C ALA A 175 3.28 7.08 22.92
N THR A 176 2.79 5.90 23.28
CA THR A 176 2.86 5.38 24.65
C THR A 176 3.43 3.96 24.66
N ILE A 177 4.05 3.60 25.79
CA ILE A 177 4.47 2.24 26.13
C ILE A 177 3.98 1.96 27.54
N GLY A 178 3.06 1.00 27.71
CA GLY A 178 2.47 0.71 29.03
C GLY A 178 1.82 1.93 29.68
N GLY A 179 1.24 2.83 28.87
CA GLY A 179 0.61 4.07 29.35
C GLY A 179 1.57 5.24 29.61
N GLN A 180 2.89 5.02 29.55
CA GLN A 180 3.91 6.08 29.68
C GLN A 180 4.21 6.72 28.34
N GLY A 181 4.39 8.05 28.30
CA GLY A 181 4.72 8.77 27.07
C GLY A 181 6.12 8.46 26.55
N VAL A 182 6.23 8.01 25.29
CA VAL A 182 7.52 7.67 24.66
C VAL A 182 8.47 8.86 24.61
N LYS A 183 7.95 10.07 24.35
CA LYS A 183 8.76 11.30 24.35
C LYS A 183 9.47 11.54 25.67
N GLN A 184 8.78 11.30 26.79
CA GLN A 184 9.36 11.46 28.14
C GLN A 184 10.40 10.38 28.46
N MET A 185 10.16 9.14 27.99
CA MET A 185 11.10 8.03 28.19
C MET A 185 12.40 8.24 27.43
N ILE A 186 12.33 8.74 26.19
CA ILE A 186 13.51 8.97 25.34
C ILE A 186 14.25 10.21 25.81
N ASN A 187 13.57 11.34 26.00
CA ASN A 187 14.10 12.64 26.43
C ASN A 187 15.45 13.01 25.80
N ASP A 188 15.60 12.79 24.50
CA ASP A 188 16.83 12.96 23.71
C ASP A 188 16.50 13.69 22.41
N GLU A 189 16.54 15.01 22.47
CA GLU A 189 16.22 15.87 21.33
C GLU A 189 17.31 15.81 20.23
N GLU A 190 18.56 15.51 20.59
CA GLU A 190 19.63 15.35 19.62
C GLU A 190 19.44 14.09 18.78
N TRP A 191 19.12 12.97 19.41
CA TRP A 191 18.77 11.73 18.71
C TRP A 191 17.53 11.94 17.83
N ASN A 192 16.52 12.62 18.33
CA ASN A 192 15.32 12.91 17.55
C ASN A 192 15.64 13.66 16.26
N LYS A 193 16.47 14.71 16.36
CA LYS A 193 16.83 15.59 15.25
C LYS A 193 17.77 14.95 14.24
N ASN A 194 18.72 14.16 14.71
CA ASN A 194 19.83 13.68 13.89
C ASN A 194 19.72 12.20 13.47
N THR A 195 18.79 11.46 14.06
CA THR A 195 18.64 10.01 13.81
C THR A 195 17.21 9.60 13.48
N PHE A 196 16.24 10.06 14.26
CA PHE A 196 14.85 9.58 14.11
C PHE A 196 14.10 10.29 12.99
N LEU A 197 14.23 11.60 12.86
CA LEU A 197 13.52 12.38 11.85
C LEU A 197 14.14 12.28 10.43
N PRO A 198 15.47 12.22 10.23
CA PRO A 198 16.05 12.01 8.89
C PRO A 198 15.77 10.64 8.33
#